data_a2980bdfd356dfc6dde63225455bb8c1
#
_entry.id   a2980bdfd356dfc6dde63225455bb8c1
#
_cell.length_a   1.000
_cell.length_b   1.000
_cell.length_c   1.000
_cell.angle_alpha   90.00
_cell.angle_beta   90.00
_cell.angle_gamma   90.00
#
_symmetry.space_group_name_H-M   'P 1'
#
loop_
_entity.id
_entity.type
_entity.pdbx_description
1 polymer ?
#
loop_
_entity_poly.entity_id
_entity_poly.type
_entity_poly.pdbx_seq_one_letter_code
_entity_poly.pdbx_strand_id
1 'polypeptide(L)'
;MTRIAAVHGALAPHRRAQSEITDMVARTCLPEGTDRRVLDRLHRSARVDSRHMTLPLDQYEELDGFGAANDVFIASATDLGGRAVRDALRMAGLSAVDVDLLIFTSVSGISTPSIDARLAVRLGLRRDVRRLPMFGLGCAGGAAGLARMHDYLVGRPDHVAVLLSVELCSLTFQRNDATMANLVATGLFGDGAAAVVGFGAHRPAVTAGPTIVDTRSHLYPDTGRLLGWDVRDSGFRVVLDPRVPDVIRSHLADDVEGFLGDHGLKTKDVTAWVCHPGGPKVLDAVAEALDLPCDALDVTWRHLAEVGNLSSSSVLHVLRDTLADHRPPPGTPGVLLAMGPGFACELVLLRW
;
A
#
# COMPACT_ATOMS: atom_id res chain seq x y z
N MET A 1 -16.91 2.09 -17.17
CA MET A 1 -16.59 1.28 -15.98
C MET A 1 -15.23 0.62 -16.18
N THR A 2 -14.45 0.48 -15.15
CA THR A 2 -13.13 -0.17 -15.18
C THR A 2 -13.22 -1.53 -14.49
N ARG A 3 -12.75 -2.59 -15.13
CA ARG A 3 -12.75 -3.93 -14.55
C ARG A 3 -11.35 -4.29 -14.09
N ILE A 4 -11.21 -4.76 -12.85
CA ILE A 4 -9.96 -5.32 -12.34
C ILE A 4 -9.84 -6.75 -12.88
N ALA A 5 -8.86 -6.98 -13.75
CA ALA A 5 -8.66 -8.28 -14.41
C ALA A 5 -7.76 -9.20 -13.59
N ALA A 6 -6.76 -8.66 -12.91
CA ALA A 6 -5.86 -9.42 -12.04
C ALA A 6 -5.27 -8.52 -10.95
N VAL A 7 -4.98 -9.12 -9.80
CA VAL A 7 -4.20 -8.52 -8.70
C VAL A 7 -3.13 -9.52 -8.28
N HIS A 8 -1.87 -9.12 -8.32
CA HIS A 8 -0.75 -9.97 -7.87
C HIS A 8 0.11 -9.23 -6.86
N GLY A 9 0.38 -9.87 -5.72
CA GLY A 9 1.29 -9.38 -4.69
C GLY A 9 2.60 -10.15 -4.70
N ALA A 10 3.71 -9.44 -4.60
CA ALA A 10 5.05 -10.00 -4.48
C ALA A 10 5.70 -9.48 -3.20
N LEU A 11 6.25 -10.37 -2.39
CA LEU A 11 6.92 -10.03 -1.15
C LEU A 11 8.44 -10.02 -1.33
N ALA A 12 9.14 -9.20 -0.55
CA ALA A 12 10.59 -9.17 -0.51
C ALA A 12 11.16 -10.52 -0.02
N PRO A 13 12.42 -10.87 -0.36
CA PRO A 13 12.91 -12.25 -0.25
C PRO A 13 13.11 -12.75 1.19
N HIS A 14 13.37 -11.87 2.16
CA HIS A 14 13.79 -12.27 3.50
C HIS A 14 12.66 -12.18 4.51
N ARG A 15 11.88 -13.26 4.68
CA ARG A 15 10.90 -13.35 5.77
C ARG A 15 11.62 -13.45 7.11
N ARG A 16 11.24 -12.60 8.09
CA ARG A 16 11.79 -12.55 9.44
C ARG A 16 10.67 -12.50 10.48
N ALA A 17 10.88 -13.20 11.58
CA ALA A 17 9.98 -13.07 12.72
C ALA A 17 10.11 -11.67 13.33
N GLN A 18 9.02 -11.16 13.92
CA GLN A 18 9.02 -9.85 14.58
C GLN A 18 10.10 -9.74 15.66
N SER A 19 10.37 -10.81 16.40
CA SER A 19 11.41 -10.84 17.43
C SER A 19 12.82 -10.61 16.87
N GLU A 20 13.16 -11.24 15.72
CA GLU A 20 14.47 -11.05 15.06
C GLU A 20 14.67 -9.60 14.64
N ILE A 21 13.60 -8.97 14.10
CA ILE A 21 13.64 -7.56 13.71
C ILE A 21 13.73 -6.64 14.93
N THR A 22 13.01 -6.98 16.02
CA THR A 22 13.10 -6.25 17.29
C THR A 22 14.52 -6.26 17.83
N ASP A 23 15.21 -7.39 17.75
CA ASP A 23 16.60 -7.53 18.20
C ASP A 23 17.56 -6.69 17.33
N MET A 24 17.37 -6.67 16.02
CA MET A 24 18.13 -5.81 15.11
C MET A 24 17.90 -4.33 15.42
N VAL A 25 16.64 -3.90 15.57
CA VAL A 25 16.27 -2.50 15.89
C VAL A 25 16.84 -2.09 17.26
N ALA A 26 16.84 -2.98 18.27
CA ALA A 26 17.44 -2.69 19.55
C ALA A 26 18.94 -2.37 19.43
N ARG A 27 19.67 -3.10 18.58
CA ARG A 27 21.09 -2.85 18.35
C ARG A 27 21.37 -1.58 17.55
N THR A 28 20.52 -1.27 16.56
CA THR A 28 20.78 -0.21 15.57
C THR A 28 20.18 1.14 15.92
N CYS A 29 19.07 1.16 16.67
CA CYS A 29 18.31 2.40 16.94
C CYS A 29 18.42 2.87 18.39
N LEU A 30 18.65 1.96 19.36
CA LEU A 30 18.73 2.36 20.76
C LEU A 30 20.17 2.70 21.17
N PRO A 31 20.38 3.76 21.99
CA PRO A 31 21.68 4.00 22.61
C PRO A 31 22.11 2.81 23.47
N GLU A 32 23.42 2.57 23.54
CA GLU A 32 24.01 1.51 24.35
C GLU A 32 23.54 1.61 25.83
N GLY A 33 23.18 0.47 26.43
CA GLY A 33 22.67 0.41 27.81
C GLY A 33 21.21 0.87 27.99
N THR A 34 20.50 1.23 26.92
CA THR A 34 19.08 1.63 27.01
C THR A 34 18.19 0.42 27.33
N ASP A 35 17.22 0.63 28.22
CA ASP A 35 16.19 -0.37 28.52
C ASP A 35 15.27 -0.58 27.31
N ARG A 36 15.30 -1.79 26.75
CA ARG A 36 14.53 -2.12 25.55
C ARG A 36 13.04 -2.42 25.81
N ARG A 37 12.57 -2.43 27.06
CA ARG A 37 11.17 -2.78 27.39
C ARG A 37 10.13 -1.93 26.66
N VAL A 38 10.44 -0.67 26.37
CA VAL A 38 9.56 0.21 25.57
C VAL A 38 9.47 -0.29 24.14
N LEU A 39 10.59 -0.58 23.48
CA LEU A 39 10.65 -1.15 22.13
C LEU A 39 9.89 -2.48 22.07
N ASP A 40 10.14 -3.40 22.98
CA ASP A 40 9.49 -4.72 23.04
C ASP A 40 7.96 -4.59 23.17
N ARG A 41 7.49 -3.61 23.97
CA ARG A 41 6.06 -3.34 24.12
C ARG A 41 5.46 -2.76 22.85
N LEU A 42 6.14 -1.80 22.18
CA LEU A 42 5.69 -1.20 20.94
C LEU A 42 5.56 -2.26 19.84
N HIS A 43 6.58 -3.07 19.65
CA HIS A 43 6.59 -4.13 18.64
C HIS A 43 5.54 -5.21 18.89
N ARG A 44 5.32 -5.62 20.16
CA ARG A 44 4.20 -6.52 20.49
C ARG A 44 2.84 -5.90 20.23
N SER A 45 2.67 -4.60 20.52
CA SER A 45 1.37 -3.92 20.29
C SER A 45 1.08 -3.66 18.82
N ALA A 46 2.05 -3.78 17.93
CA ALA A 46 1.88 -3.69 16.48
C ALA A 46 1.06 -4.87 15.90
N ARG A 47 0.92 -5.98 16.64
CA ARG A 47 0.22 -7.21 16.21
C ARG A 47 0.75 -7.76 14.90
N VAL A 48 2.06 -7.68 14.70
CA VAL A 48 2.79 -8.19 13.52
C VAL A 48 3.62 -9.39 13.97
N ASP A 49 3.44 -10.53 13.34
CA ASP A 49 4.15 -11.77 13.68
C ASP A 49 5.44 -11.92 12.87
N SER A 50 5.39 -11.55 11.61
CA SER A 50 6.54 -11.61 10.70
C SER A 50 6.47 -10.51 9.64
N ARG A 51 7.61 -10.19 9.04
CA ARG A 51 7.69 -9.27 7.90
C ARG A 51 8.67 -9.77 6.86
N HIS A 52 8.48 -9.28 5.65
CA HIS A 52 9.42 -9.47 4.58
C HIS A 52 10.34 -8.25 4.48
N MET A 53 11.64 -8.51 4.36
CA MET A 53 12.70 -7.51 4.33
C MET A 53 13.47 -7.62 3.02
N THR A 54 13.91 -6.49 2.49
CA THR A 54 14.65 -6.42 1.21
C THR A 54 16.04 -7.05 1.33
N LEU A 55 16.70 -6.84 2.46
CA LEU A 55 18.04 -7.35 2.75
C LEU A 55 18.03 -8.35 3.92
N PRO A 56 19.06 -9.20 4.06
CA PRO A 56 19.40 -9.86 5.31
C PRO A 56 19.58 -8.84 6.43
N LEU A 57 19.23 -9.19 7.69
CA LEU A 57 19.19 -8.21 8.80
C LEU A 57 20.56 -7.58 9.12
N ASP A 58 21.64 -8.32 8.96
CA ASP A 58 23.01 -7.86 9.16
C ASP A 58 23.42 -6.77 8.15
N GLN A 59 22.92 -6.82 6.92
CA GLN A 59 23.25 -5.84 5.90
C GLN A 59 22.62 -4.46 6.12
N TYR A 60 21.59 -4.33 6.97
CA TYR A 60 21.06 -3.01 7.33
C TYR A 60 22.04 -2.19 8.17
N GLU A 61 22.94 -2.83 8.90
CA GLU A 61 23.98 -2.16 9.67
C GLU A 61 25.09 -1.57 8.77
N GLU A 62 25.21 -2.08 7.55
CA GLU A 62 26.21 -1.64 6.56
C GLU A 62 25.71 -0.51 5.65
N LEU A 63 24.38 -0.24 5.62
CA LEU A 63 23.83 0.85 4.80
C LEU A 63 24.31 2.22 5.31
N ASP A 64 25.12 2.91 4.50
CA ASP A 64 25.66 4.22 4.86
C ASP A 64 24.91 5.35 4.17
N GLY A 65 23.90 5.89 4.88
CA GLY A 65 23.11 7.04 4.47
C GLY A 65 22.08 6.77 3.38
N PHE A 66 21.44 7.86 2.95
CA PHE A 66 20.32 7.81 2.00
C PHE A 66 20.73 7.25 0.64
N GLY A 67 21.91 7.61 0.12
CA GLY A 67 22.35 7.17 -1.19
C GLY A 67 22.44 5.65 -1.31
N ALA A 68 23.12 5.00 -0.35
CA ALA A 68 23.28 3.55 -0.34
C ALA A 68 21.93 2.82 -0.21
N ALA A 69 21.06 3.28 0.69
CA ALA A 69 19.71 2.72 0.85
C ALA A 69 18.86 2.89 -0.42
N ASN A 70 18.97 4.05 -1.08
CA ASN A 70 18.22 4.35 -2.30
C ASN A 70 18.76 3.58 -3.52
N ASP A 71 20.05 3.29 -3.60
CA ASP A 71 20.62 2.43 -4.65
C ASP A 71 20.08 0.99 -4.53
N VAL A 72 19.99 0.47 -3.29
CA VAL A 72 19.33 -0.82 -3.02
C VAL A 72 17.84 -0.76 -3.39
N PHE A 73 17.15 0.35 -3.06
CA PHE A 73 15.76 0.55 -3.46
C PHE A 73 15.60 0.45 -4.97
N ILE A 74 16.40 1.18 -5.75
CA ILE A 74 16.27 1.20 -7.21
C ILE A 74 16.45 -0.21 -7.80
N ALA A 75 17.46 -0.95 -7.36
CA ALA A 75 17.72 -2.30 -7.82
C ALA A 75 16.60 -3.27 -7.45
N SER A 76 16.23 -3.30 -6.17
CA SER A 76 15.25 -4.23 -5.61
C SER A 76 13.83 -3.91 -6.07
N ALA A 77 13.45 -2.62 -6.15
CA ALA A 77 12.14 -2.20 -6.64
C ALA A 77 11.95 -2.53 -8.13
N THR A 78 13.01 -2.40 -8.94
CA THR A 78 12.96 -2.80 -10.35
C THR A 78 12.81 -4.31 -10.50
N ASP A 79 13.45 -5.11 -9.65
CA ASP A 79 13.34 -6.57 -9.71
C ASP A 79 11.97 -7.06 -9.19
N LEU A 80 11.59 -6.64 -7.98
CA LEU A 80 10.36 -7.04 -7.33
C LEU A 80 9.12 -6.56 -8.12
N GLY A 81 9.13 -5.29 -8.53
CA GLY A 81 8.07 -4.71 -9.35
C GLY A 81 7.94 -5.39 -10.71
N GLY A 82 9.07 -5.73 -11.34
CA GLY A 82 9.09 -6.47 -12.60
C GLY A 82 8.48 -7.87 -12.48
N ARG A 83 8.70 -8.57 -11.36
CA ARG A 83 8.03 -9.86 -11.07
C ARG A 83 6.53 -9.66 -10.89
N ALA A 84 6.12 -8.68 -10.05
CA ALA A 84 4.73 -8.40 -9.79
C ALA A 84 3.93 -8.10 -11.08
N VAL A 85 4.48 -7.24 -11.97
CA VAL A 85 3.81 -6.91 -13.24
C VAL A 85 3.73 -8.11 -14.18
N ARG A 86 4.81 -8.88 -14.37
CA ARG A 86 4.77 -10.09 -15.21
C ARG A 86 3.73 -11.09 -14.76
N ASP A 87 3.66 -11.33 -13.46
CA ASP A 87 2.74 -12.31 -12.90
C ASP A 87 1.28 -11.83 -12.99
N ALA A 88 1.01 -10.54 -12.74
CA ALA A 88 -0.31 -9.94 -12.92
C ALA A 88 -0.77 -9.99 -14.38
N LEU A 89 0.10 -9.66 -15.34
CA LEU A 89 -0.21 -9.76 -16.78
C LEU A 89 -0.51 -11.21 -17.18
N ARG A 90 0.29 -12.18 -16.73
CA ARG A 90 0.06 -13.60 -17.00
C ARG A 90 -1.29 -14.06 -16.43
N MET A 91 -1.66 -13.66 -15.22
CA MET A 91 -2.98 -13.95 -14.63
C MET A 91 -4.13 -13.34 -15.44
N ALA A 92 -3.91 -12.16 -16.05
CA ALA A 92 -4.87 -11.51 -16.92
C ALA A 92 -4.89 -12.07 -18.37
N GLY A 93 -4.04 -13.05 -18.69
CA GLY A 93 -3.90 -13.58 -20.06
C GLY A 93 -3.30 -12.60 -21.06
N LEU A 94 -2.46 -11.66 -20.57
CA LEU A 94 -1.86 -10.59 -21.34
C LEU A 94 -0.34 -10.72 -21.44
N SER A 95 0.22 -10.04 -22.44
CA SER A 95 1.64 -9.79 -22.61
C SER A 95 1.99 -8.31 -22.36
N ALA A 96 3.28 -8.01 -22.28
CA ALA A 96 3.75 -6.65 -22.04
C ALA A 96 3.32 -5.64 -23.15
N VAL A 97 3.18 -6.11 -24.40
CA VAL A 97 2.77 -5.26 -25.53
C VAL A 97 1.29 -4.85 -25.50
N ASP A 98 0.48 -5.47 -24.63
CA ASP A 98 -0.94 -5.12 -24.49
C ASP A 98 -1.16 -3.92 -23.56
N VAL A 99 -0.13 -3.48 -22.82
CA VAL A 99 -0.23 -2.41 -21.81
C VAL A 99 -0.20 -1.03 -22.48
N ASP A 100 -1.23 -0.22 -22.22
CA ASP A 100 -1.36 1.14 -22.71
C ASP A 100 -0.91 2.19 -21.70
N LEU A 101 -1.07 1.90 -20.39
CA LEU A 101 -0.65 2.77 -19.28
C LEU A 101 0.00 1.95 -18.18
N LEU A 102 1.18 2.40 -17.73
CA LEU A 102 1.81 1.93 -16.48
C LEU A 102 1.79 3.06 -15.44
N ILE A 103 1.03 2.87 -14.38
CA ILE A 103 1.01 3.73 -13.19
C ILE A 103 1.99 3.13 -12.19
N PHE A 104 2.86 3.93 -11.62
CA PHE A 104 3.81 3.52 -10.59
C PHE A 104 3.66 4.39 -9.35
N THR A 105 3.58 3.79 -8.17
CA THR A 105 3.58 4.50 -6.89
C THR A 105 4.58 3.90 -5.91
N SER A 106 5.29 4.78 -5.22
CA SER A 106 6.16 4.44 -4.09
C SER A 106 6.46 5.70 -3.28
N VAL A 107 6.75 5.53 -1.98
CA VAL A 107 7.26 6.58 -1.10
C VAL A 107 8.50 6.15 -0.32
N SER A 108 8.97 4.92 -0.52
CA SER A 108 10.11 4.35 0.22
C SER A 108 11.46 4.51 -0.50
N GLY A 109 11.48 5.15 -1.68
CA GLY A 109 12.68 5.50 -2.43
C GLY A 109 12.36 6.36 -3.64
N ILE A 110 13.38 6.94 -4.25
CA ILE A 110 13.25 7.81 -5.44
C ILE A 110 14.19 7.38 -6.55
N SER A 111 13.79 7.64 -7.79
CA SER A 111 14.62 7.35 -8.97
C SER A 111 14.28 8.28 -10.12
N THR A 112 15.30 8.79 -10.78
CA THR A 112 15.19 9.49 -12.06
C THR A 112 16.20 8.88 -13.04
N PRO A 113 15.77 8.19 -14.13
CA PRO A 113 14.39 7.88 -14.52
C PRO A 113 13.65 7.02 -13.47
N SER A 114 12.34 7.22 -13.34
CA SER A 114 11.48 6.49 -12.39
C SER A 114 11.45 4.99 -12.66
N ILE A 115 11.05 4.21 -11.68
CA ILE A 115 11.04 2.72 -11.78
C ILE A 115 10.18 2.22 -12.94
N ASP A 116 9.04 2.85 -13.23
CA ASP A 116 8.21 2.53 -14.39
C ASP A 116 8.95 2.68 -15.72
N ALA A 117 9.85 3.67 -15.87
CA ALA A 117 10.67 3.83 -17.06
C ALA A 117 11.69 2.68 -17.22
N ARG A 118 12.31 2.27 -16.12
CA ARG A 118 13.25 1.14 -16.11
C ARG A 118 12.53 -0.16 -16.43
N LEU A 119 11.31 -0.33 -15.89
CA LEU A 119 10.47 -1.51 -16.10
C LEU A 119 9.93 -1.57 -17.53
N ALA A 120 9.54 -0.44 -18.14
CA ALA A 120 9.04 -0.41 -19.51
C ALA A 120 10.04 -1.07 -20.49
N VAL A 121 11.33 -0.75 -20.35
CA VAL A 121 12.40 -1.37 -21.15
C VAL A 121 12.61 -2.84 -20.78
N ARG A 122 12.69 -3.15 -19.47
CA ARG A 122 13.01 -4.50 -18.98
C ARG A 122 11.91 -5.52 -19.29
N LEU A 123 10.65 -5.09 -19.30
CA LEU A 123 9.48 -5.93 -19.56
C LEU A 123 9.13 -6.00 -21.05
N GLY A 124 9.70 -5.14 -21.89
CA GLY A 124 9.37 -5.06 -23.32
C GLY A 124 8.01 -4.43 -23.58
N LEU A 125 7.62 -3.41 -22.79
CA LEU A 125 6.42 -2.63 -23.07
C LEU A 125 6.58 -1.90 -24.40
N ARG A 126 5.46 -1.53 -25.04
CA ARG A 126 5.48 -0.74 -26.28
C ARG A 126 6.19 0.59 -26.08
N ARG A 127 6.76 1.14 -27.14
CA ARG A 127 7.47 2.44 -27.10
C ARG A 127 6.54 3.62 -26.81
N ASP A 128 5.28 3.49 -27.13
CA ASP A 128 4.22 4.49 -26.93
C ASP A 128 3.41 4.29 -25.64
N VAL A 129 3.83 3.35 -24.76
CA VAL A 129 3.21 3.15 -23.44
C VAL A 129 3.22 4.46 -22.65
N ARG A 130 2.07 4.84 -22.11
CA ARG A 130 1.97 5.98 -21.21
C ARG A 130 2.46 5.60 -19.84
N ARG A 131 3.04 6.54 -19.12
CA ARG A 131 3.57 6.34 -17.78
C ARG A 131 3.06 7.42 -16.85
N LEU A 132 2.68 7.03 -15.64
CA LEU A 132 2.25 7.93 -14.58
C LEU A 132 2.97 7.57 -13.26
N PRO A 133 4.19 8.09 -13.03
CA PRO A 133 4.85 7.96 -11.74
C PRO A 133 4.19 8.89 -10.71
N MET A 134 3.84 8.32 -9.54
CA MET A 134 3.24 9.04 -8.40
C MET A 134 4.15 8.94 -7.18
N PHE A 135 4.31 10.04 -6.47
CA PHE A 135 5.09 10.12 -5.24
C PHE A 135 4.38 11.04 -4.23
N GLY A 136 4.57 10.78 -2.93
CA GLY A 136 4.05 11.65 -1.87
C GLY A 136 2.68 11.26 -1.31
N LEU A 137 2.00 10.24 -1.87
CA LEU A 137 0.69 9.78 -1.39
C LEU A 137 0.78 8.75 -0.24
N GLY A 138 1.98 8.23 0.06
CA GLY A 138 2.20 7.26 1.12
C GLY A 138 1.25 6.08 1.04
N CYS A 139 0.70 5.69 2.17
CA CYS A 139 -0.21 4.56 2.29
C CYS A 139 -1.49 4.68 1.43
N ALA A 140 -1.91 5.90 1.08
CA ALA A 140 -3.05 6.12 0.18
C ALA A 140 -2.73 5.80 -1.30
N GLY A 141 -1.45 5.69 -1.67
CA GLY A 141 -1.00 5.57 -3.06
C GLY A 141 -1.59 4.38 -3.82
N GLY A 142 -1.90 3.26 -3.15
CA GLY A 142 -2.55 2.12 -3.79
C GLY A 142 -3.99 2.40 -4.21
N ALA A 143 -4.79 2.99 -3.34
CA ALA A 143 -6.17 3.39 -3.63
C ALA A 143 -6.22 4.53 -4.65
N ALA A 144 -5.39 5.57 -4.45
CA ALA A 144 -5.26 6.69 -5.40
C ALA A 144 -4.82 6.21 -6.80
N GLY A 145 -3.94 5.20 -6.86
CA GLY A 145 -3.53 4.59 -8.12
C GLY A 145 -4.68 3.88 -8.84
N LEU A 146 -5.56 3.19 -8.11
CA LEU A 146 -6.79 2.62 -8.67
C LEU A 146 -7.74 3.70 -9.17
N ALA A 147 -7.86 4.82 -8.45
CA ALA A 147 -8.65 5.98 -8.90
C ALA A 147 -8.10 6.55 -10.22
N ARG A 148 -6.80 6.78 -10.31
CA ARG A 148 -6.16 7.27 -11.58
C ARG A 148 -6.28 6.27 -12.71
N MET A 149 -6.20 4.95 -12.42
CA MET A 149 -6.48 3.89 -13.40
C MET A 149 -7.90 3.99 -13.91
N HIS A 150 -8.87 4.19 -13.02
CA HIS A 150 -10.28 4.34 -13.36
C HIS A 150 -10.52 5.56 -14.26
N ASP A 151 -10.05 6.74 -13.86
CA ASP A 151 -10.16 7.98 -14.62
C ASP A 151 -9.64 7.82 -16.05
N TYR A 152 -8.47 7.17 -16.19
CA TYR A 152 -7.87 6.92 -17.49
C TYR A 152 -8.71 5.98 -18.37
N LEU A 153 -9.15 4.85 -17.80
CA LEU A 153 -9.87 3.80 -18.53
C LEU A 153 -11.32 4.18 -18.88
N VAL A 154 -11.94 5.08 -18.11
CA VAL A 154 -13.25 5.67 -18.49
C VAL A 154 -13.12 6.47 -19.81
N GLY A 155 -12.06 7.26 -19.94
CA GLY A 155 -11.76 8.01 -21.17
C GLY A 155 -11.13 7.16 -22.30
N ARG A 156 -10.75 5.92 -22.03
CA ARG A 156 -10.06 5.00 -22.95
C ARG A 156 -10.57 3.56 -22.80
N PRO A 157 -11.82 3.29 -23.22
CA PRO A 157 -12.52 2.04 -22.91
C PRO A 157 -11.91 0.78 -23.56
N ASP A 158 -11.06 0.93 -24.58
CA ASP A 158 -10.37 -0.18 -25.24
C ASP A 158 -8.99 -0.48 -24.66
N HIS A 159 -8.50 0.33 -23.70
CA HIS A 159 -7.15 0.26 -23.18
C HIS A 159 -7.01 -0.71 -22.00
N VAL A 160 -5.75 -1.09 -21.77
CA VAL A 160 -5.27 -1.83 -20.60
C VAL A 160 -4.35 -0.92 -19.79
N ALA A 161 -4.60 -0.82 -18.49
CA ALA A 161 -3.74 -0.10 -17.56
C ALA A 161 -3.20 -1.06 -16.49
N VAL A 162 -1.95 -0.86 -16.09
CA VAL A 162 -1.32 -1.55 -14.98
C VAL A 162 -0.98 -0.54 -13.90
N LEU A 163 -1.44 -0.78 -12.67
CA LEU A 163 -0.97 -0.10 -11.48
C LEU A 163 0.09 -0.99 -10.82
N LEU A 164 1.26 -0.44 -10.59
CA LEU A 164 2.34 -1.04 -9.80
C LEU A 164 2.61 -0.19 -8.57
N SER A 165 2.48 -0.77 -7.40
CA SER A 165 2.99 -0.23 -6.13
C SER A 165 4.19 -1.04 -5.68
N VAL A 166 5.29 -0.38 -5.29
CA VAL A 166 6.47 -1.03 -4.69
C VAL A 166 6.88 -0.25 -3.46
N GLU A 167 6.93 -0.92 -2.33
CA GLU A 167 7.34 -0.31 -1.06
C GLU A 167 8.39 -1.18 -0.38
N LEU A 168 9.54 -0.59 -0.14
CA LEU A 168 10.67 -1.20 0.54
C LEU A 168 10.98 -0.39 1.80
N CYS A 169 10.00 -0.37 2.70
CA CYS A 169 9.99 0.52 3.86
C CYS A 169 11.14 0.23 4.84
N SER A 170 11.66 -0.99 4.86
CA SER A 170 12.81 -1.34 5.70
C SER A 170 14.06 -0.53 5.37
N LEU A 171 14.19 -0.06 4.12
CA LEU A 171 15.30 0.78 3.68
C LEU A 171 15.20 2.23 4.18
N THR A 172 14.06 2.61 4.78
CA THR A 172 13.87 3.94 5.38
C THR A 172 14.14 3.98 6.88
N PHE A 173 14.46 2.85 7.52
CA PHE A 173 14.75 2.79 8.95
C PHE A 173 15.92 3.72 9.31
N GLN A 174 15.69 4.57 10.33
CA GLN A 174 16.71 5.51 10.79
C GLN A 174 17.54 4.87 11.89
N ARG A 175 18.82 4.64 11.63
CA ARG A 175 19.78 4.21 12.66
C ARG A 175 20.03 5.35 13.66
N ASN A 176 20.35 5.00 14.90
CA ASN A 176 20.59 5.97 15.97
C ASN A 176 19.42 6.95 16.22
N ASP A 177 18.19 6.56 15.84
CA ASP A 177 16.98 7.32 16.11
C ASP A 177 16.05 6.52 17.03
N ALA A 178 16.09 6.83 18.31
CA ALA A 178 15.24 6.26 19.35
C ALA A 178 13.91 7.04 19.53
N THR A 179 13.53 7.89 18.58
CA THR A 179 12.24 8.59 18.67
C THR A 179 11.07 7.60 18.60
N MET A 180 9.98 7.95 19.29
CA MET A 180 8.80 7.11 19.35
C MET A 180 8.24 6.79 17.96
N ALA A 181 8.24 7.77 17.04
CA ALA A 181 7.78 7.59 15.67
C ALA A 181 8.62 6.54 14.92
N ASN A 182 9.97 6.61 15.02
CA ASN A 182 10.85 5.63 14.40
C ASN A 182 10.67 4.23 15.02
N LEU A 183 10.61 4.12 16.35
CA LEU A 183 10.43 2.82 17.03
C LEU A 183 9.07 2.17 16.68
N VAL A 184 8.00 2.95 16.51
CA VAL A 184 6.71 2.44 16.05
C VAL A 184 6.81 1.98 14.59
N ALA A 185 7.40 2.80 13.72
CA ALA A 185 7.57 2.49 12.30
C ALA A 185 8.41 1.21 12.10
N THR A 186 9.52 1.05 12.85
CA THR A 186 10.36 -0.15 12.79
C THR A 186 9.66 -1.41 13.27
N GLY A 187 8.58 -1.30 14.04
CA GLY A 187 7.74 -2.42 14.46
C GLY A 187 6.60 -2.77 13.49
N LEU A 188 6.30 -1.89 12.53
CA LEU A 188 5.08 -1.97 11.72
C LEU A 188 5.35 -2.25 10.24
N PHE A 189 6.32 -1.51 9.62
CA PHE A 189 6.51 -1.51 8.18
C PHE A 189 7.34 -2.69 7.67
N GLY A 190 6.89 -3.29 6.54
CA GLY A 190 7.57 -4.34 5.78
C GLY A 190 7.72 -3.97 4.31
N ASP A 191 8.23 -4.91 3.49
CA ASP A 191 8.61 -4.70 2.10
C ASP A 191 7.81 -5.60 1.16
N GLY A 192 7.25 -5.01 0.11
CA GLY A 192 6.50 -5.73 -0.90
C GLY A 192 6.15 -4.88 -2.11
N ALA A 193 5.58 -5.54 -3.09
CA ALA A 193 5.02 -4.92 -4.28
C ALA A 193 3.67 -5.53 -4.60
N ALA A 194 2.81 -4.76 -5.26
CA ALA A 194 1.57 -5.28 -5.83
C ALA A 194 1.32 -4.68 -7.21
N ALA A 195 0.84 -5.50 -8.14
CA ALA A 195 0.42 -5.06 -9.45
C ALA A 195 -1.06 -5.39 -9.68
N VAL A 196 -1.80 -4.42 -10.21
CA VAL A 196 -3.20 -4.54 -10.61
C VAL A 196 -3.32 -4.29 -12.10
N VAL A 197 -3.99 -5.20 -12.81
CA VAL A 197 -4.32 -5.04 -14.23
C VAL A 197 -5.77 -4.63 -14.34
N GLY A 198 -6.02 -3.49 -14.98
CA GLY A 198 -7.35 -2.95 -15.24
C GLY A 198 -7.68 -2.90 -16.73
N PHE A 199 -8.94 -3.22 -17.06
CA PHE A 199 -9.51 -3.16 -18.40
C PHE A 199 -10.53 -2.05 -18.50
N GLY A 200 -10.50 -1.30 -19.62
CA GLY A 200 -11.60 -0.45 -20.02
C GLY A 200 -12.85 -1.25 -20.42
N ALA A 201 -13.97 -0.56 -20.52
CA ALA A 201 -15.29 -1.19 -20.64
C ALA A 201 -15.49 -2.05 -21.90
N HIS A 202 -14.76 -1.76 -22.99
CA HIS A 202 -14.88 -2.47 -24.27
C HIS A 202 -13.98 -3.71 -24.37
N ARG A 203 -13.05 -3.90 -23.43
CA ARG A 203 -12.21 -5.10 -23.43
C ARG A 203 -13.01 -6.32 -22.98
N PRO A 204 -12.88 -7.48 -23.66
CA PRO A 204 -13.53 -8.71 -23.25
C PRO A 204 -13.18 -9.10 -21.81
N ALA A 205 -14.15 -9.59 -21.06
CA ALA A 205 -13.91 -10.13 -19.74
C ALA A 205 -13.21 -11.48 -19.86
N VAL A 206 -11.94 -11.56 -19.50
CA VAL A 206 -11.18 -12.81 -19.42
C VAL A 206 -11.26 -13.41 -18.02
N THR A 207 -11.50 -12.57 -17.01
CA THR A 207 -11.56 -12.93 -15.59
C THR A 207 -12.77 -12.29 -14.89
N ALA A 208 -13.26 -12.91 -13.83
CA ALA A 208 -14.39 -12.43 -13.03
C ALA A 208 -13.91 -11.53 -11.86
N GLY A 209 -13.17 -10.47 -12.15
CA GLY A 209 -12.75 -9.49 -11.12
C GLY A 209 -13.81 -8.41 -10.89
N PRO A 210 -13.68 -7.61 -9.81
CA PRO A 210 -14.60 -6.54 -9.49
C PRO A 210 -14.49 -5.38 -10.49
N THR A 211 -15.58 -4.61 -10.57
CA THR A 211 -15.63 -3.38 -11.35
C THR A 211 -15.46 -2.19 -10.41
N ILE A 212 -14.60 -1.24 -10.76
CA ILE A 212 -14.56 0.07 -10.12
C ILE A 212 -15.75 0.88 -10.63
N VAL A 213 -16.64 1.27 -9.71
CA VAL A 213 -17.85 2.03 -10.00
C VAL A 213 -17.57 3.52 -9.94
N ASP A 214 -16.92 3.97 -8.86
CA ASP A 214 -16.58 5.36 -8.60
C ASP A 214 -15.40 5.46 -7.61
N THR A 215 -14.81 6.65 -7.50
CA THR A 215 -13.70 6.94 -6.60
C THR A 215 -13.84 8.33 -5.99
N ARG A 216 -13.36 8.50 -4.74
CA ARG A 216 -13.40 9.79 -4.06
C ARG A 216 -12.14 10.00 -3.23
N SER A 217 -11.61 11.22 -3.27
CA SER A 217 -10.50 11.67 -2.45
C SER A 217 -10.97 12.75 -1.48
N HIS A 218 -10.57 12.65 -0.21
CA HIS A 218 -10.75 13.70 0.80
C HIS A 218 -9.39 14.12 1.33
N LEU A 219 -9.12 15.42 1.33
CA LEU A 219 -7.94 16.02 1.93
C LEU A 219 -8.39 16.86 3.14
N TYR A 220 -7.90 16.51 4.33
CA TYR A 220 -8.29 17.19 5.55
C TYR A 220 -7.41 18.44 5.80
N PRO A 221 -8.01 19.60 6.07
CA PRO A 221 -7.25 20.82 6.32
C PRO A 221 -6.43 20.71 7.61
N ASP A 222 -5.31 21.43 7.65
CA ASP A 222 -4.41 21.59 8.81
C ASP A 222 -3.82 20.26 9.36
N THR A 223 -3.77 19.21 8.52
CA THR A 223 -3.30 17.88 8.91
C THR A 223 -1.97 17.47 8.26
N GLY A 224 -1.32 18.36 7.52
CA GLY A 224 -0.10 18.07 6.74
C GLY A 224 1.11 17.53 7.54
N ARG A 225 1.06 17.60 8.87
CA ARG A 225 2.11 17.08 9.77
C ARG A 225 1.70 15.83 10.55
N LEU A 226 0.56 15.22 10.24
CA LEU A 226 0.10 14.01 10.95
C LEU A 226 0.83 12.75 10.51
N LEU A 227 1.10 12.61 9.20
CA LEU A 227 1.74 11.46 8.62
C LEU A 227 2.60 11.87 7.42
N GLY A 228 3.78 11.30 7.27
CA GLY A 228 4.65 11.57 6.13
C GLY A 228 6.12 11.35 6.40
N TRP A 229 6.95 12.00 5.59
CA TRP A 229 8.40 12.01 5.72
C TRP A 229 8.97 13.42 5.90
N ASP A 230 9.93 13.55 6.81
CA ASP A 230 10.92 14.62 6.75
C ASP A 230 12.13 14.08 5.97
N VAL A 231 12.40 14.64 4.81
CA VAL A 231 13.58 14.26 4.01
C VAL A 231 14.82 14.91 4.61
N ARG A 232 15.81 14.11 4.96
CA ARG A 232 17.06 14.52 5.61
C ARG A 232 18.25 13.90 4.89
N ASP A 233 19.46 14.27 5.26
CA ASP A 233 20.69 13.65 4.72
C ASP A 233 20.73 12.13 5.01
N SER A 234 20.15 11.70 6.13
CA SER A 234 20.00 10.28 6.50
C SER A 234 18.87 9.55 5.75
N GLY A 235 18.08 10.23 4.94
CA GLY A 235 16.96 9.67 4.18
C GLY A 235 15.58 10.14 4.64
N PHE A 236 14.60 9.26 4.51
CA PHE A 236 13.21 9.52 4.86
C PHE A 236 12.98 9.26 6.35
N ARG A 237 12.88 10.32 7.14
CA ARG A 237 12.55 10.24 8.56
C ARG A 237 11.04 10.29 8.74
N VAL A 238 10.49 9.27 9.40
CA VAL A 238 9.03 9.15 9.58
C VAL A 238 8.47 10.29 10.45
N VAL A 239 7.38 10.86 9.98
CA VAL A 239 6.46 11.69 10.76
C VAL A 239 5.21 10.86 11.02
N LEU A 240 4.90 10.62 12.28
CA LEU A 240 3.73 9.84 12.71
C LEU A 240 3.18 10.45 13.99
N ASP A 241 2.07 11.15 13.85
CA ASP A 241 1.39 11.81 14.97
C ASP A 241 0.36 10.85 15.60
N PRO A 242 0.32 10.73 16.93
CA PRO A 242 -0.62 9.87 17.63
C PRO A 242 -2.10 10.27 17.44
N ARG A 243 -2.40 11.47 16.91
CA ARG A 243 -3.75 11.96 16.63
C ARG A 243 -4.38 11.40 15.35
N VAL A 244 -3.65 10.65 14.53
CA VAL A 244 -4.20 10.05 13.30
C VAL A 244 -5.53 9.29 13.56
N PRO A 245 -5.68 8.42 14.58
CA PRO A 245 -6.95 7.77 14.87
C PRO A 245 -8.09 8.73 15.20
N ASP A 246 -7.80 9.88 15.83
CA ASP A 246 -8.84 10.86 16.21
C ASP A 246 -9.40 11.57 14.97
N VAL A 247 -8.55 11.88 13.98
CA VAL A 247 -9.00 12.43 12.70
C VAL A 247 -9.89 11.44 11.96
N ILE A 248 -9.54 10.15 11.99
CA ILE A 248 -10.35 9.09 11.40
C ILE A 248 -11.73 9.06 12.04
N ARG A 249 -11.82 9.01 13.37
CA ARG A 249 -13.09 9.03 14.11
C ARG A 249 -13.95 10.26 13.82
N SER A 250 -13.30 11.40 13.56
CA SER A 250 -14.01 12.66 13.36
C SER A 250 -14.60 12.83 11.96
N HIS A 251 -14.06 12.13 10.93
CA HIS A 251 -14.40 12.44 9.54
C HIS A 251 -14.85 11.25 8.72
N LEU A 252 -14.34 10.04 9.00
CA LEU A 252 -14.49 8.91 8.09
C LEU A 252 -15.95 8.49 7.87
N ALA A 253 -16.79 8.56 8.91
CA ALA A 253 -18.20 8.19 8.81
C ALA A 253 -18.92 9.08 7.77
N ASP A 254 -18.81 10.40 7.90
CA ASP A 254 -19.46 11.36 7.01
C ASP A 254 -18.94 11.22 5.57
N ASP A 255 -17.63 11.01 5.39
CA ASP A 255 -17.00 10.83 4.09
C ASP A 255 -17.51 9.59 3.36
N VAL A 256 -17.61 8.45 4.09
CA VAL A 256 -18.07 7.18 3.53
C VAL A 256 -19.59 7.22 3.29
N GLU A 257 -20.38 7.75 4.23
CA GLU A 257 -21.83 7.88 4.07
C GLU A 257 -22.18 8.79 2.90
N GLY A 258 -21.48 9.92 2.75
CA GLY A 258 -21.66 10.84 1.62
C GLY A 258 -21.30 10.18 0.29
N PHE A 259 -20.18 9.42 0.25
CA PHE A 259 -19.77 8.70 -0.95
C PHE A 259 -20.75 7.59 -1.35
N LEU A 260 -21.16 6.76 -0.41
CA LEU A 260 -22.14 5.69 -0.66
C LEU A 260 -23.52 6.25 -1.00
N GLY A 261 -23.93 7.36 -0.36
CA GLY A 261 -25.21 8.03 -0.57
C GLY A 261 -25.42 8.50 -2.01
N ASP A 262 -24.35 8.98 -2.70
CA ASP A 262 -24.42 9.35 -4.11
C ASP A 262 -24.76 8.16 -5.02
N HIS A 263 -24.56 6.94 -4.54
CA HIS A 263 -24.90 5.69 -5.24
C HIS A 263 -26.15 5.00 -4.68
N GLY A 264 -26.89 5.66 -3.77
CA GLY A 264 -28.08 5.09 -3.12
C GLY A 264 -27.76 3.94 -2.16
N LEU A 265 -26.53 3.86 -1.67
CA LEU A 265 -26.03 2.83 -0.76
C LEU A 265 -25.85 3.39 0.65
N LYS A 266 -25.80 2.47 1.63
CA LYS A 266 -25.46 2.74 3.03
C LYS A 266 -24.31 1.83 3.45
N THR A 267 -23.61 2.16 4.53
CA THR A 267 -22.52 1.35 5.11
C THR A 267 -22.90 -0.12 5.29
N LYS A 268 -24.12 -0.40 5.76
CA LYS A 268 -24.66 -1.77 5.93
C LYS A 268 -24.86 -2.58 4.65
N ASP A 269 -24.88 -1.92 3.49
CA ASP A 269 -25.05 -2.59 2.20
C ASP A 269 -23.71 -3.09 1.63
N VAL A 270 -22.58 -2.63 2.21
CA VAL A 270 -21.24 -3.01 1.82
C VAL A 270 -20.91 -4.41 2.31
N THR A 271 -20.62 -5.32 1.39
CA THR A 271 -20.36 -6.73 1.70
C THR A 271 -18.88 -7.06 1.91
N ALA A 272 -17.97 -6.17 1.51
CA ALA A 272 -16.55 -6.32 1.78
C ALA A 272 -15.86 -4.97 1.96
N TRP A 273 -15.04 -4.90 3.00
CA TRP A 273 -14.18 -3.76 3.32
C TRP A 273 -12.74 -4.11 3.06
N VAL A 274 -12.17 -3.56 1.99
CA VAL A 274 -10.75 -3.71 1.65
C VAL A 274 -10.00 -2.52 2.25
N CYS A 275 -9.59 -2.65 3.51
CA CYS A 275 -9.00 -1.55 4.26
C CYS A 275 -7.46 -1.64 4.27
N HIS A 276 -6.79 -0.48 4.14
CA HIS A 276 -5.35 -0.40 4.34
C HIS A 276 -4.97 -0.71 5.78
N PRO A 277 -4.04 -1.66 6.06
CA PRO A 277 -3.62 -2.04 7.42
C PRO A 277 -2.64 -1.02 8.01
N GLY A 278 -3.13 0.19 8.30
CA GLY A 278 -2.30 1.29 8.80
C GLY A 278 -1.65 1.04 10.18
N GLY A 279 -2.14 0.04 10.90
CA GLY A 279 -1.72 -0.39 12.23
C GLY A 279 -2.94 -0.57 13.14
N PRO A 280 -2.79 -1.23 14.31
CA PRO A 280 -3.92 -1.61 15.17
C PRO A 280 -4.85 -0.45 15.52
N LYS A 281 -4.31 0.67 16.01
CA LYS A 281 -5.11 1.85 16.39
C LYS A 281 -5.86 2.48 15.22
N VAL A 282 -5.30 2.39 14.01
CA VAL A 282 -5.95 2.88 12.78
C VAL A 282 -7.11 1.97 12.41
N LEU A 283 -6.92 0.64 12.45
CA LEU A 283 -7.97 -0.33 12.15
C LEU A 283 -9.10 -0.28 13.18
N ASP A 284 -8.77 -0.16 14.47
CA ASP A 284 -9.77 0.03 15.53
C ASP A 284 -10.59 1.31 15.28
N ALA A 285 -9.94 2.44 14.93
CA ALA A 285 -10.61 3.70 14.65
C ALA A 285 -11.52 3.63 13.40
N VAL A 286 -11.10 2.91 12.36
CA VAL A 286 -11.93 2.66 11.16
C VAL A 286 -13.17 1.84 11.51
N ALA A 287 -12.99 0.73 12.25
CA ALA A 287 -14.10 -0.12 12.66
C ALA A 287 -15.10 0.62 13.55
N GLU A 288 -14.61 1.41 14.51
CA GLU A 288 -15.45 2.25 15.38
C GLU A 288 -16.19 3.34 14.59
N ALA A 289 -15.50 4.08 13.70
CA ALA A 289 -16.11 5.18 12.95
C ALA A 289 -17.22 4.71 12.00
N LEU A 290 -17.08 3.51 11.42
CA LEU A 290 -18.03 2.97 10.45
C LEU A 290 -19.01 1.96 11.06
N ASP A 291 -18.99 1.73 12.38
CA ASP A 291 -19.80 0.74 13.10
C ASP A 291 -19.74 -0.65 12.40
N LEU A 292 -18.53 -1.10 12.08
CA LEU A 292 -18.33 -2.33 11.33
C LEU A 292 -18.51 -3.58 12.21
N PRO A 293 -19.06 -4.68 11.64
CA PRO A 293 -19.02 -5.99 12.29
C PRO A 293 -17.59 -6.40 12.65
N CYS A 294 -17.42 -7.20 13.70
CA CYS A 294 -16.10 -7.57 14.25
C CYS A 294 -15.21 -8.33 13.26
N ASP A 295 -15.80 -9.01 12.27
CA ASP A 295 -15.14 -9.79 11.21
C ASP A 295 -14.92 -9.02 9.90
N ALA A 296 -15.46 -7.80 9.79
CA ALA A 296 -15.42 -7.02 8.55
C ALA A 296 -13.98 -6.73 8.05
N LEU A 297 -13.01 -6.68 8.95
CA LEU A 297 -11.61 -6.39 8.65
C LEU A 297 -10.66 -7.59 8.83
N ASP A 298 -11.18 -8.82 8.93
CA ASP A 298 -10.37 -10.03 9.20
C ASP A 298 -9.25 -10.23 8.19
N VAL A 299 -9.52 -10.04 6.89
CA VAL A 299 -8.49 -10.13 5.84
C VAL A 299 -7.40 -9.09 6.06
N THR A 300 -7.77 -7.89 6.46
CA THR A 300 -6.83 -6.80 6.75
C THR A 300 -5.99 -7.09 7.99
N TRP A 301 -6.60 -7.59 9.06
CA TRP A 301 -5.89 -8.00 10.27
C TRP A 301 -4.92 -9.16 10.03
N ARG A 302 -5.34 -10.17 9.26
CA ARG A 302 -4.48 -11.28 8.86
C ARG A 302 -3.28 -10.78 8.06
N HIS A 303 -3.48 -9.91 7.07
CA HIS A 303 -2.40 -9.30 6.31
C HIS A 303 -1.42 -8.55 7.22
N LEU A 304 -1.92 -7.73 8.15
CA LEU A 304 -1.07 -7.01 9.10
C LEU A 304 -0.23 -7.97 9.96
N ALA A 305 -0.81 -9.03 10.47
CA ALA A 305 -0.11 -10.02 11.29
C ALA A 305 0.99 -10.75 10.51
N GLU A 306 0.70 -11.18 9.29
CA GLU A 306 1.59 -12.03 8.50
C GLU A 306 2.75 -11.30 7.82
N VAL A 307 2.52 -10.04 7.37
CA VAL A 307 3.50 -9.30 6.54
C VAL A 307 3.74 -7.86 6.98
N GLY A 308 2.98 -7.36 7.95
CA GLY A 308 3.06 -5.97 8.41
C GLY A 308 2.41 -4.98 7.44
N ASN A 309 2.74 -3.70 7.62
CA ASN A 309 2.28 -2.61 6.77
C ASN A 309 3.26 -2.40 5.60
N LEU A 310 2.85 -2.71 4.38
CA LEU A 310 3.60 -2.51 3.13
C LEU A 310 3.26 -1.16 2.48
N SER A 311 2.91 -0.14 3.26
CA SER A 311 2.53 1.20 2.78
C SER A 311 1.49 1.12 1.64
N SER A 312 1.70 1.78 0.49
CA SER A 312 0.77 1.81 -0.64
C SER A 312 0.46 0.43 -1.25
N SER A 313 1.33 -0.55 -1.08
CA SER A 313 1.12 -1.92 -1.58
C SER A 313 0.11 -2.71 -0.74
N SER A 314 -0.01 -2.43 0.56
CA SER A 314 -0.82 -3.24 1.49
C SER A 314 -2.28 -3.39 1.06
N VAL A 315 -2.95 -2.29 0.73
CA VAL A 315 -4.38 -2.31 0.35
C VAL A 315 -4.62 -3.16 -0.91
N LEU A 316 -3.64 -3.21 -1.81
CA LEU A 316 -3.69 -4.05 -3.01
C LEU A 316 -3.46 -5.53 -2.69
N HIS A 317 -2.63 -5.85 -1.69
CA HIS A 317 -2.50 -7.21 -1.16
C HIS A 317 -3.80 -7.66 -0.47
N VAL A 318 -4.41 -6.79 0.34
CA VAL A 318 -5.72 -7.08 0.96
C VAL A 318 -6.79 -7.31 -0.11
N LEU A 319 -6.80 -6.52 -1.19
CA LEU A 319 -7.69 -6.76 -2.33
C LEU A 319 -7.45 -8.13 -2.98
N ARG A 320 -6.18 -8.52 -3.20
CA ARG A 320 -5.81 -9.85 -3.70
C ARG A 320 -6.36 -10.96 -2.81
N ASP A 321 -6.16 -10.85 -1.50
CA ASP A 321 -6.55 -11.87 -0.54
C ASP A 321 -8.08 -11.94 -0.40
N THR A 322 -8.78 -10.79 -0.48
CA THR A 322 -10.24 -10.76 -0.55
C THR A 322 -10.75 -11.50 -1.80
N LEU A 323 -10.11 -11.30 -2.95
CA LEU A 323 -10.49 -12.00 -4.19
C LEU A 323 -10.22 -13.50 -4.15
N ALA A 324 -9.16 -13.93 -3.46
CA ALA A 324 -8.74 -15.33 -3.40
C ALA A 324 -9.55 -16.13 -2.37
N ASP A 325 -9.67 -15.60 -1.15
CA ASP A 325 -10.13 -16.37 0.01
C ASP A 325 -11.54 -15.97 0.50
N HIS A 326 -11.96 -14.74 0.24
CA HIS A 326 -13.18 -14.14 0.82
C HIS A 326 -14.01 -13.38 -0.23
N ARG A 327 -14.06 -13.92 -1.46
CA ARG A 327 -14.76 -13.25 -2.57
C ARG A 327 -16.23 -13.01 -2.23
N PRO A 328 -16.69 -11.75 -2.23
CA PRO A 328 -18.11 -11.43 -2.00
C PRO A 328 -19.01 -11.94 -3.13
N PRO A 329 -20.33 -12.07 -2.89
CA PRO A 329 -21.28 -12.48 -3.92
C PRO A 329 -21.26 -11.54 -5.13
N PRO A 330 -21.42 -12.06 -6.37
CA PRO A 330 -21.46 -11.24 -7.58
C PRO A 330 -22.53 -10.16 -7.51
N GLY A 331 -22.19 -8.95 -7.98
CA GLY A 331 -23.09 -7.80 -8.04
C GLY A 331 -23.21 -7.01 -6.72
N THR A 332 -22.61 -7.47 -5.62
CA THR A 332 -22.66 -6.76 -4.33
C THR A 332 -21.63 -5.64 -4.25
N PRO A 333 -21.91 -4.56 -3.48
CA PRO A 333 -20.95 -3.46 -3.31
C PRO A 333 -19.84 -3.80 -2.32
N GLY A 334 -18.64 -3.31 -2.60
CA GLY A 334 -17.52 -3.29 -1.68
C GLY A 334 -16.86 -1.92 -1.66
N VAL A 335 -16.16 -1.61 -0.58
CA VAL A 335 -15.37 -0.37 -0.47
C VAL A 335 -13.92 -0.72 -0.21
N LEU A 336 -13.03 -0.18 -1.07
CA LEU A 336 -11.61 -0.17 -0.79
C LEU A 336 -11.26 1.22 -0.27
N LEU A 337 -10.58 1.27 0.88
CA LEU A 337 -10.17 2.53 1.50
C LEU A 337 -8.72 2.50 1.98
N ALA A 338 -8.03 3.60 1.78
CA ALA A 338 -6.70 3.84 2.31
C ALA A 338 -6.54 5.30 2.71
N MET A 339 -5.72 5.52 3.73
CA MET A 339 -5.37 6.86 4.19
C MET A 339 -3.86 7.05 4.15
N GLY A 340 -3.44 8.28 3.93
CA GLY A 340 -2.03 8.60 3.76
C GLY A 340 -1.71 10.05 4.08
N PRO A 341 -0.44 10.45 3.80
CA PRO A 341 0.00 11.83 3.96
C PRO A 341 -0.92 12.84 3.28
N GLY A 342 -1.11 13.97 4.01
CA GLY A 342 -1.95 15.03 3.50
C GLY A 342 -2.70 15.75 4.65
N PHE A 343 -3.29 15.15 5.66
CA PHE A 343 -3.75 13.77 5.71
C PHE A 343 -4.93 13.58 4.75
N ALA A 344 -4.98 12.45 4.06
CA ALA A 344 -5.98 12.22 3.04
C ALA A 344 -6.60 10.84 3.16
N CYS A 345 -7.85 10.70 2.71
CA CYS A 345 -8.58 9.44 2.56
C CYS A 345 -8.91 9.22 1.08
N GLU A 346 -8.62 8.05 0.58
CA GLU A 346 -8.96 7.59 -0.78
C GLU A 346 -9.98 6.45 -0.68
N LEU A 347 -11.12 6.63 -1.34
CA LEU A 347 -12.22 5.69 -1.39
C LEU A 347 -12.42 5.17 -2.81
N VAL A 348 -12.64 3.87 -2.96
CA VAL A 348 -12.94 3.21 -4.23
C VAL A 348 -14.16 2.32 -4.03
N LEU A 349 -15.26 2.62 -4.72
CA LEU A 349 -16.46 1.80 -4.73
C LEU A 349 -16.29 0.67 -5.75
N LEU A 350 -16.37 -0.55 -5.27
CA LEU A 350 -16.27 -1.78 -6.05
C LEU A 350 -17.64 -2.43 -6.22
N ARG A 351 -17.82 -3.13 -7.32
CA ARG A 351 -18.93 -4.07 -7.53
C ARG A 351 -18.33 -5.42 -7.91
N TRP A 352 -18.62 -6.41 -7.09
CA TRP A 352 -18.07 -7.77 -7.21
C TRP A 352 -18.71 -8.61 -8.31
#